data_4195937586c21bddaf63f6fbe9a54cfb
#
_entry.id   4195937586c21bddaf63f6fbe9a54cfb
#
_cell.length_a   1.000
_cell.length_b   1.000
_cell.length_c   1.000
_cell.angle_alpha   90.00
_cell.angle_beta   90.00
_cell.angle_gamma   90.00
#
_symmetry.space_group_name_H-M   'P 1'
#
loop_
_entity.id
_entity.type
_entity.pdbx_description
1 polymer ?
#
loop_
_entity_poly.entity_id
_entity_poly.type
_entity_poly.pdbx_seq_one_letter_code
_entity_poly.pdbx_strand_id
1 'polypeptide(L)'
;TPEQQAILEAEALVTKKLKSGYSYEISDTPSVSLPMKVKSYQDQLHNIEFPCISTEKLNGVNAMFKRTSDSLTIYSRGGEVYPAIPHLEQYIHDIMDELSHNELNAELYIHGEHLQDIQSAVKKPNSLSPSLTCNIFDIADSAEIYEYRRTKLMTIYNTLESIDHVLLKYIGFLTGVECHSHEQIELHY
;
A
#
# COMPACT_ATOMS: atom_id res chain seq x y z
N THR A 1 18.10 37.11 5.52
CA THR A 1 18.46 37.83 4.28
C THR A 1 17.89 37.11 3.08
N PRO A 2 17.71 37.77 1.90
CA PRO A 2 17.27 37.10 0.66
C PRO A 2 18.15 35.89 0.30
N GLU A 3 19.44 35.97 0.53
CA GLU A 3 20.38 34.87 0.30
C GLU A 3 20.11 33.65 1.19
N GLN A 4 19.83 33.86 2.48
CA GLN A 4 19.47 32.79 3.40
C GLN A 4 18.15 32.11 2.99
N GLN A 5 17.17 32.89 2.55
CA GLN A 5 15.91 32.37 2.05
C GLN A 5 16.11 31.52 0.80
N ALA A 6 16.93 31.97 -0.16
CA ALA A 6 17.24 31.22 -1.36
C ALA A 6 17.93 29.86 -1.05
N ILE A 7 18.83 29.84 -0.06
CA ILE A 7 19.48 28.60 0.40
C ILE A 7 18.45 27.63 0.96
N LEU A 8 17.56 28.09 1.85
CA LEU A 8 16.52 27.25 2.45
C LEU A 8 15.56 26.68 1.40
N GLU A 9 15.19 27.48 0.40
CA GLU A 9 14.35 27.02 -0.70
C GLU A 9 15.05 25.98 -1.58
N ALA A 10 16.34 26.17 -1.86
CA ALA A 10 17.14 25.20 -2.60
C ALA A 10 17.27 23.87 -1.83
N GLU A 11 17.56 23.90 -0.54
CA GLU A 11 17.62 22.73 0.33
C GLU A 11 16.27 21.99 0.39
N ALA A 12 15.18 22.73 0.49
CA ALA A 12 13.83 22.16 0.47
C ALA A 12 13.52 21.47 -0.87
N LEU A 13 13.94 22.06 -2.00
CA LEU A 13 13.78 21.47 -3.33
C LEU A 13 14.62 20.19 -3.48
N VAL A 14 15.87 20.21 -3.02
CA VAL A 14 16.74 19.01 -3.02
C VAL A 14 16.12 17.91 -2.18
N THR A 15 15.70 18.23 -0.96
CA THR A 15 15.03 17.27 -0.07
C THR A 15 13.77 16.67 -0.72
N LYS A 16 12.96 17.51 -1.38
CA LYS A 16 11.77 17.06 -2.11
C LYS A 16 12.12 16.12 -3.27
N LYS A 17 13.22 16.38 -3.99
CA LYS A 17 13.70 15.54 -5.08
C LYS A 17 14.22 14.20 -4.57
N LEU A 18 15.03 14.19 -3.52
CA LEU A 18 15.50 12.96 -2.88
C LEU A 18 14.32 12.08 -2.41
N LYS A 19 13.31 12.67 -1.77
CA LYS A 19 12.06 11.99 -1.38
C LYS A 19 11.24 11.47 -2.57
N SER A 20 11.42 11.99 -3.76
CA SER A 20 10.76 11.52 -4.98
C SER A 20 11.59 10.51 -5.78
N GLY A 21 12.63 9.93 -5.17
CA GLY A 21 13.44 8.86 -5.76
C GLY A 21 14.65 9.33 -6.57
N TYR A 22 15.01 10.62 -6.49
CA TYR A 22 16.29 11.09 -7.04
C TYR A 22 17.41 10.80 -6.06
N SER A 23 18.60 10.48 -6.57
CA SER A 23 19.83 10.31 -5.76
C SER A 23 20.97 11.16 -6.33
N TYR A 24 21.99 11.40 -5.52
CA TYR A 24 23.20 12.11 -5.96
C TYR A 24 24.08 11.24 -6.85
N GLU A 25 24.02 9.90 -6.66
CA GLU A 25 24.80 8.93 -7.41
C GLU A 25 23.88 7.96 -8.15
N ILE A 26 24.29 7.50 -9.33
CA ILE A 26 23.51 6.53 -10.12
C ILE A 26 23.44 5.17 -9.40
N SER A 27 24.45 4.85 -8.57
CA SER A 27 24.51 3.64 -7.77
C SER A 27 23.58 3.61 -6.57
N ASP A 28 23.09 4.79 -6.13
CA ASP A 28 22.22 4.94 -4.96
C ASP A 28 20.73 4.77 -5.28
N THR A 29 20.40 4.15 -6.40
CA THR A 29 19.01 3.89 -6.75
C THR A 29 18.40 2.99 -5.67
N PRO A 30 17.34 3.44 -4.96
CA PRO A 30 16.71 2.62 -3.93
C PRO A 30 16.27 1.29 -4.54
N SER A 31 16.64 0.18 -3.93
CA SER A 31 16.21 -1.17 -4.33
C SER A 31 14.75 -1.46 -3.98
N VAL A 32 14.01 -0.46 -3.55
CA VAL A 32 12.59 -0.57 -3.18
C VAL A 32 11.74 -0.30 -4.42
N SER A 33 11.02 -1.31 -4.87
CA SER A 33 10.00 -1.15 -5.90
C SER A 33 8.87 -0.29 -5.34
N LEU A 34 8.71 0.93 -5.83
CA LEU A 34 7.65 1.82 -5.37
C LEU A 34 6.32 1.49 -6.06
N PRO A 35 5.17 1.64 -5.36
CA PRO A 35 3.87 1.40 -5.93
C PRO A 35 3.58 2.30 -7.14
N MET A 36 2.92 1.75 -8.15
CA MET A 36 2.47 2.50 -9.32
C MET A 36 1.51 3.62 -8.91
N LYS A 37 1.68 4.81 -9.51
CA LYS A 37 0.73 5.92 -9.33
C LYS A 37 -0.56 5.62 -10.08
N VAL A 38 -1.68 5.71 -9.39
CA VAL A 38 -3.01 5.59 -10.00
C VAL A 38 -3.32 6.80 -10.87
N LYS A 39 -4.07 6.56 -11.96
CA LYS A 39 -4.63 7.59 -12.84
C LYS A 39 -6.13 7.73 -12.58
N SER A 40 -6.73 8.85 -13.00
CA SER A 40 -8.18 9.03 -12.92
C SER A 40 -8.90 8.05 -13.86
N TYR A 41 -9.97 7.42 -13.38
CA TYR A 41 -10.80 6.52 -14.19
C TYR A 41 -11.36 7.23 -15.42
N GLN A 42 -11.92 8.44 -15.25
CA GLN A 42 -12.49 9.24 -16.33
C GLN A 42 -11.47 9.55 -17.42
N ASP A 43 -10.22 9.82 -17.05
CA ASP A 43 -9.16 10.14 -18.01
C ASP A 43 -8.65 8.91 -18.76
N GLN A 44 -8.94 7.70 -18.27
CA GLN A 44 -8.40 6.45 -18.77
C GLN A 44 -9.46 5.49 -19.34
N LEU A 45 -10.71 5.91 -19.47
CA LEU A 45 -11.82 5.08 -19.99
C LEU A 45 -11.44 4.34 -21.28
N HIS A 46 -10.77 5.03 -22.20
CA HIS A 46 -10.36 4.50 -23.50
C HIS A 46 -9.21 3.50 -23.45
N ASN A 47 -8.54 3.38 -22.30
CA ASN A 47 -7.42 2.45 -22.10
C ASN A 47 -7.82 1.21 -21.29
N ILE A 48 -9.08 1.11 -20.87
CA ILE A 48 -9.56 -0.04 -20.10
C ILE A 48 -9.94 -1.16 -21.04
N GLU A 49 -9.28 -2.29 -20.89
CA GLU A 49 -9.61 -3.53 -21.58
C GLU A 49 -10.44 -4.42 -20.67
N PHE A 50 -11.45 -5.09 -21.22
CA PHE A 50 -12.32 -6.00 -20.49
C PHE A 50 -11.97 -7.48 -20.80
N PRO A 51 -12.08 -8.41 -19.81
CA PRO A 51 -12.48 -8.14 -18.43
C PRO A 51 -11.42 -7.40 -17.63
N CYS A 52 -11.83 -6.56 -16.67
CA CYS A 52 -10.94 -5.91 -15.73
C CYS A 52 -11.40 -6.14 -14.28
N ILE A 53 -10.52 -5.90 -13.32
CA ILE A 53 -10.85 -6.01 -11.90
C ILE A 53 -11.11 -4.61 -11.33
N SER A 54 -12.30 -4.42 -10.75
CA SER A 54 -12.67 -3.24 -9.97
C SER A 54 -12.49 -3.53 -8.49
N THR A 55 -11.75 -2.68 -7.78
CA THR A 55 -11.51 -2.80 -6.33
C THR A 55 -12.01 -1.57 -5.60
N GLU A 56 -12.43 -1.75 -4.35
CA GLU A 56 -12.74 -0.63 -3.47
C GLU A 56 -11.52 0.28 -3.31
N LYS A 57 -11.76 1.58 -3.41
CA LYS A 57 -10.73 2.58 -3.13
C LYS A 57 -10.90 3.08 -1.71
N LEU A 58 -10.16 2.50 -0.78
CA LEU A 58 -10.12 3.00 0.59
C LEU A 58 -9.47 4.39 0.64
N ASN A 59 -9.97 5.23 1.53
CA ASN A 59 -9.40 6.55 1.80
C ASN A 59 -8.40 6.44 2.97
N GLY A 60 -7.33 5.73 2.75
CA GLY A 60 -6.30 5.41 3.75
C GLY A 60 -4.91 5.90 3.36
N VAL A 61 -3.91 5.20 3.84
CA VAL A 61 -2.49 5.49 3.61
C VAL A 61 -1.84 4.27 2.99
N ASN A 62 -1.32 4.43 1.76
CA ASN A 62 -0.59 3.36 1.10
C ASN A 62 0.65 2.97 1.90
N ALA A 63 0.85 1.68 2.08
CA ALA A 63 1.98 1.08 2.78
C ALA A 63 2.51 -0.13 2.01
N MET A 64 3.82 -0.14 1.78
CA MET A 64 4.52 -1.32 1.30
C MET A 64 5.24 -1.97 2.48
N PHE A 65 4.89 -3.20 2.76
CA PHE A 65 5.55 -4.04 3.75
C PHE A 65 6.66 -4.82 3.07
N LYS A 66 7.86 -4.74 3.61
CA LYS A 66 9.02 -5.47 3.11
C LYS A 66 9.70 -6.20 4.26
N ARG A 67 9.79 -7.53 4.12
CA ARG A 67 10.47 -8.41 5.06
C ARG A 67 11.88 -8.70 4.59
N THR A 68 12.82 -8.62 5.51
CA THR A 68 14.17 -9.16 5.36
C THR A 68 14.39 -10.28 6.40
N SER A 69 15.58 -10.93 6.44
CA SER A 69 15.88 -11.94 7.46
C SER A 69 15.68 -11.46 8.89
N ASP A 70 15.84 -10.15 9.14
CA ASP A 70 15.99 -9.61 10.49
C ASP A 70 14.86 -8.62 10.87
N SER A 71 14.01 -8.19 9.90
CA SER A 71 13.01 -7.15 10.19
C SER A 71 11.88 -7.09 9.16
N LEU A 72 10.73 -6.58 9.62
CA LEU A 72 9.66 -6.08 8.76
C LEU A 72 9.72 -4.55 8.73
N THR A 73 9.87 -3.98 7.54
CA THR A 73 9.90 -2.54 7.34
C THR A 73 8.69 -2.09 6.54
N ILE A 74 8.09 -0.97 6.93
CA ILE A 74 6.92 -0.40 6.28
C ILE A 74 7.35 0.87 5.56
N TYR A 75 7.09 0.95 4.26
CA TYR A 75 7.42 2.11 3.42
C TYR A 75 6.17 2.83 2.95
N SER A 76 6.22 4.15 2.90
CA SER A 76 5.24 4.95 2.20
C SER A 76 5.35 4.77 0.68
N ARG A 77 4.34 5.22 -0.07
CA ARG A 77 4.42 5.30 -1.54
C ARG A 77 5.63 6.09 -2.05
N GLY A 78 6.14 7.03 -1.28
CA GLY A 78 7.32 7.83 -1.61
C GLY A 78 8.64 7.23 -1.15
N GLY A 79 8.64 6.05 -0.50
CA GLY A 79 9.84 5.38 0.03
C GLY A 79 10.24 5.86 1.43
N GLU A 80 9.44 6.70 2.11
CA GLU A 80 9.70 7.05 3.51
C GLU A 80 9.36 5.87 4.42
N VAL A 81 10.19 5.59 5.41
CA VAL A 81 9.93 4.54 6.40
C VAL A 81 8.90 5.01 7.42
N TYR A 82 7.86 4.20 7.61
CA TYR A 82 6.89 4.38 8.68
C TYR A 82 7.34 3.69 9.97
N PRO A 83 6.89 4.18 11.14
CA PRO A 83 7.04 3.45 12.40
C PRO A 83 6.42 2.04 12.31
N ALA A 84 6.95 1.11 13.09
CA ALA A 84 6.34 -0.21 13.24
C ALA A 84 4.90 -0.11 13.77
N ILE A 85 4.06 -1.05 13.33
CA ILE A 85 2.67 -1.20 13.78
C ILE A 85 2.55 -2.57 14.46
N PRO A 86 2.89 -2.66 15.76
CA PRO A 86 3.15 -3.94 16.43
C PRO A 86 2.00 -4.94 16.37
N HIS A 87 0.73 -4.48 16.41
CA HIS A 87 -0.44 -5.37 16.38
C HIS A 87 -0.71 -5.99 15.01
N LEU A 88 -0.07 -5.48 13.93
CA LEU A 88 -0.17 -6.03 12.58
C LEU A 88 1.01 -6.94 12.23
N GLU A 89 2.15 -6.79 12.92
CA GLU A 89 3.43 -7.37 12.51
C GLU A 89 3.37 -8.89 12.35
N GLN A 90 2.87 -9.59 13.37
CA GLN A 90 2.78 -11.05 13.31
C GLN A 90 1.87 -11.53 12.18
N TYR A 91 0.70 -10.90 12.01
CA TYR A 91 -0.24 -11.27 10.93
C TYR A 91 0.35 -11.07 9.54
N ILE A 92 1.14 -10.01 9.36
CA ILE A 92 1.83 -9.75 8.07
C ILE A 92 2.91 -10.83 7.82
N HIS A 93 3.65 -11.23 8.86
CA HIS A 93 4.62 -12.33 8.74
C HIS A 93 3.94 -13.65 8.34
N ASP A 94 2.86 -14.02 9.01
CA ASP A 94 2.13 -15.26 8.73
C ASP A 94 1.58 -15.28 7.29
N ILE A 95 1.05 -14.16 6.80
CA ILE A 95 0.57 -14.02 5.41
C ILE A 95 1.73 -14.10 4.42
N MET A 96 2.86 -13.47 4.70
CA MET A 96 4.04 -13.54 3.84
C MET A 96 4.61 -14.96 3.77
N ASP A 97 4.56 -15.72 4.86
CA ASP A 97 4.98 -17.12 4.89
C ASP A 97 4.06 -18.00 4.04
N GLU A 98 2.75 -17.85 4.20
CA GLU A 98 1.76 -18.60 3.42
C GLU A 98 1.87 -18.28 1.92
N LEU A 99 2.10 -17.04 1.56
CA LEU A 99 2.33 -16.61 0.18
C LEU A 99 3.69 -17.05 -0.38
N SER A 100 4.69 -17.32 0.48
CA SER A 100 6.11 -17.48 0.13
C SER A 100 6.67 -16.23 -0.55
N HIS A 101 6.26 -15.03 -0.08
CA HIS A 101 6.66 -13.73 -0.59
C HIS A 101 7.12 -12.82 0.56
N ASN A 102 7.90 -11.77 0.24
CA ASN A 102 8.48 -10.87 1.21
C ASN A 102 8.07 -9.40 1.04
N GLU A 103 7.29 -9.08 0.01
CA GLU A 103 6.82 -7.72 -0.21
C GLU A 103 5.31 -7.70 -0.51
N LEU A 104 4.55 -6.96 0.32
CA LEU A 104 3.11 -6.78 0.17
C LEU A 104 2.79 -5.30 0.01
N ASN A 105 1.84 -5.00 -0.88
CA ASN A 105 1.30 -3.66 -1.04
C ASN A 105 -0.10 -3.60 -0.43
N ALA A 106 -0.33 -2.63 0.44
CA ALA A 106 -1.56 -2.52 1.21
C ALA A 106 -1.98 -1.06 1.44
N GLU A 107 -3.21 -0.90 1.91
CA GLU A 107 -3.72 0.37 2.43
C GLU A 107 -3.93 0.26 3.94
N LEU A 108 -3.25 1.11 4.72
CA LEU A 108 -3.50 1.29 6.14
C LEU A 108 -4.73 2.18 6.32
N TYR A 109 -5.72 1.67 7.05
CA TYR A 109 -7.05 2.29 7.12
C TYR A 109 -7.65 2.19 8.52
N ILE A 110 -8.50 3.14 8.88
CA ILE A 110 -9.38 3.10 10.05
C ILE A 110 -10.77 3.49 9.59
N HIS A 111 -11.73 2.60 9.73
CA HIS A 111 -13.09 2.86 9.29
C HIS A 111 -13.72 4.02 10.08
N GLY A 112 -14.34 4.97 9.35
CA GLY A 112 -15.00 6.14 9.93
C GLY A 112 -14.07 7.32 10.26
N GLU A 113 -12.75 7.15 10.18
CA GLU A 113 -11.80 8.23 10.46
C GLU A 113 -11.43 9.05 9.21
N HIS A 114 -11.09 10.31 9.42
CA HIS A 114 -10.60 11.18 8.36
C HIS A 114 -9.18 10.80 7.94
N LEU A 115 -8.86 10.97 6.66
CA LEU A 115 -7.52 10.66 6.11
C LEU A 115 -6.38 11.33 6.89
N GLN A 116 -6.58 12.55 7.38
CA GLN A 116 -5.57 13.29 8.15
C GLN A 116 -5.25 12.61 9.48
N ASP A 117 -6.27 12.06 10.14
CA ASP A 117 -6.13 11.36 11.41
C ASP A 117 -5.45 9.99 11.19
N ILE A 118 -5.81 9.28 10.13
CA ILE A 118 -5.14 8.04 9.71
C ILE A 118 -3.66 8.31 9.39
N GLN A 119 -3.35 9.37 8.62
CA GLN A 119 -1.97 9.76 8.33
C GLN A 119 -1.17 10.09 9.59
N SER A 120 -1.81 10.77 10.55
CA SER A 120 -1.19 11.05 11.85
C SER A 120 -0.89 9.76 12.62
N ALA A 121 -1.84 8.83 12.68
CA ALA A 121 -1.71 7.56 13.37
C ALA A 121 -0.62 6.65 12.76
N VAL A 122 -0.42 6.70 11.45
CA VAL A 122 0.63 5.95 10.73
C VAL A 122 2.01 6.59 10.94
N LYS A 123 2.11 7.91 10.80
CA LYS A 123 3.42 8.61 10.85
C LYS A 123 3.97 8.77 12.26
N LYS A 124 3.09 8.87 13.25
CA LYS A 124 3.46 9.03 14.64
C LYS A 124 2.49 8.25 15.53
N PRO A 125 2.95 7.18 16.20
CA PRO A 125 2.10 6.39 17.10
C PRO A 125 1.31 7.26 18.07
N ASN A 126 -0.01 7.06 18.10
CA ASN A 126 -0.96 7.78 18.95
C ASN A 126 -2.12 6.86 19.38
N SER A 127 -3.16 7.40 20.00
CA SER A 127 -4.32 6.63 20.49
C SER A 127 -5.12 5.92 19.40
N LEU A 128 -5.04 6.37 18.14
CA LEU A 128 -5.72 5.74 16.99
C LEU A 128 -4.88 4.61 16.36
N SER A 129 -3.55 4.62 16.55
CA SER A 129 -2.66 3.65 15.91
C SER A 129 -3.03 2.17 16.16
N PRO A 130 -3.53 1.77 17.35
CA PRO A 130 -3.99 0.39 17.58
C PRO A 130 -5.26 0.00 16.79
N SER A 131 -5.97 0.97 16.21
CA SER A 131 -7.16 0.74 15.37
C SER A 131 -6.84 0.63 13.88
N LEU A 132 -5.57 0.80 13.48
CA LEU A 132 -5.16 0.64 12.10
C LEU A 132 -5.41 -0.79 11.63
N THR A 133 -6.02 -0.90 10.46
CA THR A 133 -6.17 -2.15 9.70
C THR A 133 -5.24 -2.13 8.49
N CYS A 134 -4.81 -3.29 8.04
CA CYS A 134 -3.99 -3.47 6.85
C CYS A 134 -4.83 -4.16 5.78
N ASN A 135 -5.12 -3.46 4.69
CA ASN A 135 -5.93 -3.96 3.58
C ASN A 135 -5.02 -4.27 2.39
N ILE A 136 -4.65 -5.54 2.24
CA ILE A 136 -3.69 -6.02 1.24
C ILE A 136 -4.36 -6.07 -0.13
N PHE A 137 -3.73 -5.53 -1.14
CA PHE A 137 -4.25 -5.54 -2.50
C PHE A 137 -3.26 -6.06 -3.55
N ASP A 138 -1.97 -6.24 -3.22
CA ASP A 138 -1.01 -6.80 -4.15
C ASP A 138 0.19 -7.47 -3.47
N ILE A 139 0.84 -8.39 -4.21
CA ILE A 139 2.10 -9.06 -3.86
C ILE A 139 3.19 -8.38 -4.69
N ALA A 140 4.00 -7.53 -4.06
CA ALA A 140 4.85 -6.57 -4.75
C ALA A 140 6.13 -7.16 -5.35
N ASP A 141 6.65 -8.26 -4.79
CA ASP A 141 7.84 -8.96 -5.26
C ASP A 141 7.55 -10.13 -6.23
N SER A 142 6.30 -10.30 -6.64
CA SER A 142 5.92 -11.35 -7.59
C SER A 142 6.08 -10.88 -9.04
N ALA A 143 6.72 -11.71 -9.86
CA ALA A 143 6.82 -11.50 -11.31
C ALA A 143 5.56 -11.99 -12.07
N GLU A 144 4.60 -12.62 -11.40
CA GLU A 144 3.37 -13.09 -11.99
C GLU A 144 2.46 -11.93 -12.41
N ILE A 145 1.57 -12.15 -13.36
CA ILE A 145 0.54 -11.18 -13.73
C ILE A 145 -0.46 -11.01 -12.58
N TYR A 146 -1.13 -9.85 -12.53
CA TYR A 146 -2.02 -9.49 -11.42
C TYR A 146 -3.10 -10.53 -11.11
N GLU A 147 -3.67 -11.17 -12.13
CA GLU A 147 -4.70 -12.20 -11.97
C GLU A 147 -4.26 -13.35 -11.06
N TYR A 148 -3.03 -13.85 -11.24
CA TYR A 148 -2.48 -14.90 -10.39
C TYR A 148 -2.18 -14.43 -8.99
N ARG A 149 -1.61 -13.21 -8.83
CA ARG A 149 -1.37 -12.62 -7.52
C ARG A 149 -2.67 -12.42 -6.75
N ARG A 150 -3.70 -11.91 -7.43
CA ARG A 150 -5.06 -11.76 -6.88
C ARG A 150 -5.64 -13.10 -6.44
N THR A 151 -5.50 -14.15 -7.26
CA THR A 151 -6.00 -15.50 -6.93
C THR A 151 -5.35 -16.04 -5.65
N LYS A 152 -4.05 -15.84 -5.46
CA LYS A 152 -3.34 -16.19 -4.22
C LYS A 152 -3.93 -15.44 -3.01
N LEU A 153 -4.14 -14.12 -3.12
CA LEU A 153 -4.73 -13.32 -2.05
C LEU A 153 -6.16 -13.77 -1.73
N MET A 154 -6.99 -14.09 -2.73
CA MET A 154 -8.33 -14.64 -2.53
C MET A 154 -8.31 -16.01 -1.82
N THR A 155 -7.36 -16.86 -2.17
CA THR A 155 -7.22 -18.18 -1.53
C THR A 155 -6.92 -18.02 -0.04
N ILE A 156 -6.00 -17.13 0.31
CA ILE A 156 -5.70 -16.85 1.73
C ILE A 156 -6.92 -16.24 2.43
N TYR A 157 -7.58 -15.27 1.84
CA TYR A 157 -8.80 -14.67 2.42
C TYR A 157 -9.84 -15.73 2.74
N ASN A 158 -10.18 -16.60 1.78
CA ASN A 158 -11.17 -17.67 1.97
C ASN A 158 -10.75 -18.68 3.05
N THR A 159 -9.46 -18.98 3.15
CA THR A 159 -8.92 -19.85 4.20
C THR A 159 -9.08 -19.18 5.57
N LEU A 160 -8.67 -17.93 5.71
CA LEU A 160 -8.74 -17.19 6.96
C LEU A 160 -10.19 -16.94 7.41
N GLU A 161 -11.09 -16.63 6.46
CA GLU A 161 -12.53 -16.47 6.76
C GLU A 161 -13.13 -17.73 7.41
N SER A 162 -12.60 -18.90 7.07
CA SER A 162 -13.08 -20.17 7.62
C SER A 162 -12.52 -20.54 8.99
N ILE A 163 -11.35 -19.99 9.38
CA ILE A 163 -10.61 -20.48 10.57
C ILE A 163 -10.26 -19.39 11.59
N ASP A 164 -10.11 -18.13 11.20
CA ASP A 164 -9.66 -17.06 12.11
C ASP A 164 -10.33 -15.70 11.84
N HIS A 165 -11.50 -15.50 12.45
CA HIS A 165 -12.20 -14.22 12.42
C HIS A 165 -11.48 -13.09 13.18
N VAL A 166 -10.55 -13.39 14.09
CA VAL A 166 -9.81 -12.38 14.85
C VAL A 166 -8.80 -11.69 13.93
N LEU A 167 -8.12 -12.45 13.08
CA LEU A 167 -7.19 -11.92 12.10
C LEU A 167 -7.90 -10.96 11.14
N LEU A 168 -9.08 -11.31 10.65
CA LEU A 168 -9.88 -10.47 9.74
C LEU A 168 -10.36 -9.15 10.35
N LYS A 169 -10.28 -9.00 11.67
CA LYS A 169 -10.50 -7.71 12.32
C LYS A 169 -9.42 -6.67 11.96
N TYR A 170 -8.21 -7.14 11.70
CA TYR A 170 -7.04 -6.28 11.48
C TYR A 170 -6.52 -6.34 10.05
N ILE A 171 -6.78 -7.44 9.35
CA ILE A 171 -6.30 -7.68 7.99
C ILE A 171 -7.49 -7.80 7.04
N GLY A 172 -7.51 -6.97 6.00
CA GLY A 172 -8.43 -7.06 4.87
C GLY A 172 -7.71 -7.41 3.58
N PHE A 173 -8.46 -7.87 2.59
CA PHE A 173 -7.95 -8.16 1.25
C PHE A 173 -8.82 -7.47 0.20
N LEU A 174 -8.23 -6.57 -0.58
CA LEU A 174 -8.92 -5.83 -1.64
C LEU A 174 -8.76 -6.56 -2.97
N THR A 175 -9.43 -7.69 -3.10
CA THR A 175 -9.35 -8.56 -4.29
C THR A 175 -10.28 -8.14 -5.42
N GLY A 176 -11.27 -7.29 -5.13
CA GLY A 176 -12.20 -6.72 -6.11
C GLY A 176 -13.11 -7.72 -6.80
N VAL A 177 -13.87 -7.22 -7.77
CA VAL A 177 -14.78 -7.98 -8.62
C VAL A 177 -14.38 -7.85 -10.08
N GLU A 178 -14.59 -8.91 -10.86
CA GLU A 178 -14.38 -8.88 -12.30
C GLU A 178 -15.54 -8.15 -12.99
N CYS A 179 -15.19 -7.18 -13.83
CA CYS A 179 -16.12 -6.35 -14.58
C CYS A 179 -15.88 -6.54 -16.09
N HIS A 180 -16.97 -6.67 -16.85
CA HIS A 180 -16.96 -6.88 -18.30
C HIS A 180 -17.43 -5.63 -19.08
N SER A 181 -17.78 -4.54 -18.37
CA SER A 181 -18.21 -3.28 -18.97
C SER A 181 -18.00 -2.12 -18.01
N HIS A 182 -17.99 -0.89 -18.53
CA HIS A 182 -18.00 0.34 -17.73
C HIS A 182 -19.20 0.43 -16.80
N GLU A 183 -20.38 -0.01 -17.25
CA GLU A 183 -21.59 -0.03 -16.45
C GLU A 183 -21.44 -0.91 -15.19
N GLN A 184 -20.78 -2.08 -15.32
CA GLN A 184 -20.52 -2.93 -14.18
C GLN A 184 -19.53 -2.30 -13.19
N ILE A 185 -18.54 -1.54 -13.66
CA ILE A 185 -17.64 -0.78 -12.80
C ILE A 185 -18.45 0.28 -12.01
N GLU A 186 -19.33 1.02 -12.68
CA GLU A 186 -20.16 2.07 -12.05
C GLU A 186 -21.14 1.50 -11.02
N LEU A 187 -21.66 0.29 -11.26
CA LEU A 187 -22.52 -0.40 -10.30
C LEU A 187 -21.78 -0.94 -9.06
N HIS A 188 -20.47 -1.17 -9.18
CA HIS A 188 -19.63 -1.62 -8.07
C HIS A 188 -19.20 -0.46 -7.15
N TYR A 189 -19.27 0.78 -7.65
CA TYR A 189 -18.98 1.99 -6.90
C TYR A 189 -20.20 2.46 -6.12
#